data_be985b82b6fc9fa1bdbd419112829057
#
_entry.id   be985b82b6fc9fa1bdbd419112829057
#
_cell.length_a   1.000
_cell.length_b   1.000
_cell.length_c   1.000
_cell.angle_alpha   90.00
_cell.angle_beta   90.00
_cell.angle_gamma   90.00
#
_symmetry.space_group_name_H-M   'P 1'
#
loop_
_entity.id
_entity.type
_entity.pdbx_description
1 polymer ?
#
loop_
_entity_poly.entity_id
_entity_poly.type
_entity_poly.pdbx_seq_one_letter_code
_entity_poly.pdbx_strand_id
1 'polypeptide(L)'
;PDFHLPLARRLARAGVPVVFYVSPQVWAWRSGRAKTLSRLGRGILTLFRFEKRWYDARGLGSHVTWVGHPLVDEAARELAVPVARPQEGRRRLVLMPGSRPGEIRKLLPLLRDATAILSSRRSDIDVVLVKAESVPEELVAEIAGDALSRWTIVSGPHLALLAASDVLVVASGTATVEGLLAEIPMVVVYRVATLSYLLGKLLVKVPNVAMANILSDPGDGSQTVPELIQGAATPERVAEEVERFLDDPARAAEARRRLALGREELGAPGAPDRTADAILDLLRGGAR
;
A
#
# COMPACT_ATOMS: atom_id res chain seq x y z
N PRO A 1 7.57 16.41 0.41
CA PRO A 1 8.98 16.83 0.48
C PRO A 1 9.19 18.30 0.11
N ASP A 2 8.39 18.85 -0.83
CA ASP A 2 8.62 20.21 -1.36
C ASP A 2 8.31 21.31 -0.31
N PHE A 3 7.42 21.07 0.63
CA PHE A 3 7.18 21.90 1.81
C PHE A 3 8.16 21.59 2.94
N HIS A 4 8.32 20.31 3.29
CA HIS A 4 9.08 19.89 4.48
C HIS A 4 10.59 20.18 4.38
N LEU A 5 11.20 20.07 3.18
CA LEU A 5 12.63 20.36 3.04
C LEU A 5 12.98 21.84 3.25
N PRO A 6 12.25 22.83 2.71
CA PRO A 6 12.45 24.23 3.06
C PRO A 6 12.26 24.52 4.55
N LEU A 7 11.25 23.93 5.19
CA LEU A 7 11.02 24.06 6.62
C LEU A 7 12.20 23.47 7.41
N ALA A 8 12.62 22.26 7.10
CA ALA A 8 13.76 21.59 7.76
C ALA A 8 15.04 22.44 7.65
N ARG A 9 15.30 23.09 6.51
CA ARG A 9 16.46 23.99 6.34
C ARG A 9 16.38 25.19 7.28
N ARG A 10 15.20 25.79 7.47
CA ARG A 10 15.01 26.91 8.39
C ARG A 10 15.21 26.48 9.84
N LEU A 11 14.63 25.34 10.23
CA LEU A 11 14.79 24.77 11.57
C LEU A 11 16.25 24.43 11.88
N ALA A 12 16.93 23.77 10.97
CA ALA A 12 18.35 23.42 11.13
C ALA A 12 19.24 24.69 11.28
N ARG A 13 18.96 25.78 10.54
CA ARG A 13 19.67 27.07 10.70
C ARG A 13 19.37 27.72 12.04
N ALA A 14 18.21 27.49 12.61
CA ALA A 14 17.85 27.97 13.94
C ALA A 14 18.35 27.08 15.08
N GLY A 15 19.15 26.04 14.78
CA GLY A 15 19.67 25.10 15.78
C GLY A 15 18.64 24.07 16.28
N VAL A 16 17.46 24.00 15.68
CA VAL A 16 16.42 23.05 16.06
C VAL A 16 16.73 21.68 15.42
N PRO A 17 16.84 20.59 16.19
CA PRO A 17 17.07 19.26 15.66
C PRO A 17 15.86 18.79 14.82
N VAL A 18 16.14 18.24 13.63
CA VAL A 18 15.13 17.73 12.72
C VAL A 18 15.27 16.22 12.58
N VAL A 19 14.20 15.49 12.79
CA VAL A 19 14.12 14.05 12.51
C VAL A 19 13.10 13.83 11.39
N PHE A 20 13.49 13.09 10.37
CA PHE A 20 12.57 12.67 9.32
C PHE A 20 11.97 11.31 9.68
N TYR A 21 10.74 11.32 10.16
CA TYR A 21 9.95 10.09 10.34
C TYR A 21 9.14 9.82 9.06
N VAL A 22 9.24 8.60 8.56
CA VAL A 22 8.85 8.19 7.21
C VAL A 22 9.71 8.88 6.15
N SER A 23 10.80 8.23 5.78
CA SER A 23 11.69 8.75 4.74
C SER A 23 10.90 9.09 3.46
N PRO A 24 11.12 10.29 2.86
CA PRO A 24 10.64 10.51 1.50
C PRO A 24 11.18 9.43 0.57
N GLN A 25 10.35 8.97 -0.38
CA GLN A 25 10.69 7.90 -1.33
C GLN A 25 11.78 8.33 -2.34
N VAL A 26 12.94 8.76 -1.84
CA VAL A 26 14.07 9.23 -2.67
C VAL A 26 14.71 8.09 -3.47
N TRP A 27 14.47 6.87 -3.08
CA TRP A 27 14.89 5.68 -3.81
C TRP A 27 14.11 5.49 -5.12
N ALA A 28 12.85 5.91 -5.17
CA ALA A 28 11.99 5.82 -6.35
C ALA A 28 12.20 6.99 -7.31
N TRP A 29 12.45 8.22 -6.79
CA TRP A 29 12.61 9.42 -7.60
C TRP A 29 13.41 10.50 -6.87
N ARG A 30 14.14 11.34 -7.63
CA ARG A 30 14.97 12.45 -7.09
C ARG A 30 15.99 11.99 -6.03
N SER A 31 16.71 10.90 -6.28
CA SER A 31 17.70 10.30 -5.37
C SER A 31 18.76 11.26 -4.84
N GLY A 32 19.08 12.33 -5.57
CA GLY A 32 19.99 13.39 -5.10
C GLY A 32 19.52 14.11 -3.82
N ARG A 33 18.22 14.08 -3.50
CA ARG A 33 17.68 14.62 -2.24
C ARG A 33 18.13 13.86 -1.00
N ALA A 34 18.56 12.59 -1.13
CA ALA A 34 19.04 11.80 0.00
C ALA A 34 20.22 12.47 0.73
N LYS A 35 21.18 13.04 -0.02
CA LYS A 35 22.30 13.81 0.56
C LYS A 35 21.81 15.05 1.33
N THR A 36 20.75 15.70 0.84
CA THR A 36 20.15 16.85 1.53
C THR A 36 19.46 16.44 2.82
N LEU A 37 18.70 15.33 2.80
CA LEU A 37 18.05 14.77 4.00
C LEU A 37 19.08 14.40 5.06
N SER A 38 20.17 13.69 4.69
CA SER A 38 21.23 13.29 5.61
C SER A 38 22.00 14.47 6.21
N ARG A 39 22.11 15.60 5.48
CA ARG A 39 22.76 16.81 6.00
C ARG A 39 21.87 17.65 6.92
N LEU A 40 20.57 17.67 6.66
CA LEU A 40 19.61 18.49 7.42
C LEU A 40 19.06 17.76 8.63
N GLY A 41 18.88 16.44 8.51
CA GLY A 41 18.30 15.60 9.55
C GLY A 41 19.34 15.14 10.54
N ARG A 42 18.99 15.17 11.82
CA ARG A 42 19.72 14.49 12.88
C ARG A 42 19.54 12.98 12.76
N GLY A 43 18.41 12.54 12.22
CA GLY A 43 18.09 11.16 11.90
C GLY A 43 17.02 11.04 10.83
N ILE A 44 17.04 9.93 10.13
CA ILE A 44 16.03 9.50 9.17
C ILE A 44 15.51 8.14 9.64
N LEU A 45 14.23 8.04 9.93
CA LEU A 45 13.59 6.81 10.36
C LEU A 45 12.81 6.23 9.17
N THR A 46 13.18 5.01 8.76
CA THR A 46 12.57 4.32 7.62
C THR A 46 11.59 3.26 8.09
N LEU A 47 10.52 3.06 7.33
CA LEU A 47 9.51 2.04 7.61
C LEU A 47 9.90 0.68 7.01
N PHE A 48 10.58 0.69 5.86
CA PHE A 48 10.94 -0.52 5.13
C PHE A 48 12.44 -0.80 5.26
N ARG A 49 12.77 -2.08 5.43
CA ARG A 49 14.16 -2.53 5.56
C ARG A 49 14.99 -2.23 4.31
N PHE A 50 14.40 -2.35 3.11
CA PHE A 50 15.11 -2.04 1.86
C PHE A 50 15.52 -0.57 1.76
N GLU A 51 14.75 0.37 2.35
CA GLU A 51 15.12 1.79 2.37
C GLU A 51 16.43 2.00 3.11
N LYS A 52 16.58 1.37 4.30
CA LYS A 52 17.85 1.42 5.05
C LYS A 52 19.01 0.88 4.22
N ARG A 53 18.82 -0.31 3.59
CA ARG A 53 19.84 -0.89 2.70
C ARG A 53 20.19 0.04 1.53
N TRP A 54 19.17 0.72 0.97
CA TRP A 54 19.35 1.68 -0.12
C TRP A 54 20.22 2.88 0.30
N TYR A 55 20.06 3.41 1.52
CA TYR A 55 20.88 4.47 2.08
C TYR A 55 22.30 3.97 2.38
N ASP A 56 22.43 2.78 2.97
CA ASP A 56 23.74 2.16 3.28
C ASP A 56 24.59 2.00 2.03
N ALA A 57 24.02 1.47 0.96
CA ALA A 57 24.71 1.28 -0.33
C ALA A 57 25.22 2.60 -0.95
N ARG A 58 24.79 3.76 -0.42
CA ARG A 58 25.23 5.10 -0.87
C ARG A 58 26.11 5.84 0.13
N GLY A 59 26.54 5.17 1.20
CA GLY A 59 27.32 5.76 2.28
C GLY A 59 26.56 6.83 3.08
N LEU A 60 25.22 6.79 3.07
CA LEU A 60 24.34 7.73 3.76
C LEU A 60 23.61 7.10 4.96
N GLY A 61 23.93 5.86 5.29
CA GLY A 61 23.19 5.07 6.27
C GLY A 61 23.49 5.38 7.74
N SER A 62 24.55 6.14 8.05
CA SER A 62 24.98 6.43 9.44
C SER A 62 23.92 7.18 10.26
N HIS A 63 23.04 7.94 9.62
CA HIS A 63 21.94 8.67 10.25
C HIS A 63 20.56 8.08 9.93
N VAL A 64 20.53 6.86 9.42
CA VAL A 64 19.28 6.19 9.03
C VAL A 64 19.05 4.99 9.92
N THR A 65 17.88 4.98 10.57
CA THR A 65 17.44 3.85 11.42
C THR A 65 16.17 3.25 10.83
N TRP A 66 16.18 1.94 10.64
CA TRP A 66 14.97 1.20 10.29
C TRP A 66 14.18 0.89 11.57
N VAL A 67 12.97 1.43 11.67
CA VAL A 67 12.10 1.28 12.85
C VAL A 67 10.98 0.26 12.62
N GLY A 68 10.73 -0.13 11.37
CA GLY A 68 9.62 -1.01 10.98
C GLY A 68 8.34 -0.24 10.65
N HIS A 69 7.34 -0.96 10.20
CA HIS A 69 6.09 -0.36 9.73
C HIS A 69 4.98 -0.48 10.79
N PRO A 70 4.30 0.63 11.20
CA PRO A 70 3.29 0.59 12.26
C PRO A 70 2.07 -0.28 11.94
N LEU A 71 1.74 -0.49 10.65
CA LEU A 71 0.67 -1.42 10.26
C LEU A 71 0.91 -2.86 10.71
N VAL A 72 2.15 -3.26 11.03
CA VAL A 72 2.43 -4.60 11.58
C VAL A 72 1.81 -4.76 12.96
N ASP A 73 1.82 -3.69 13.77
CA ASP A 73 1.19 -3.68 15.09
C ASP A 73 -0.34 -3.74 14.99
N GLU A 74 -0.93 -3.06 14.00
CA GLU A 74 -2.36 -3.14 13.71
C GLU A 74 -2.72 -4.54 13.22
N ALA A 75 -1.95 -5.08 12.27
CA ALA A 75 -2.15 -6.42 11.74
C ALA A 75 -2.08 -7.49 12.83
N ALA A 76 -1.15 -7.39 13.76
CA ALA A 76 -1.04 -8.34 14.87
C ALA A 76 -2.30 -8.37 15.75
N ARG A 77 -2.98 -7.23 15.91
CA ARG A 77 -4.23 -7.13 16.67
C ARG A 77 -5.44 -7.60 15.86
N GLU A 78 -5.57 -7.13 14.62
CA GLU A 78 -6.74 -7.42 13.79
C GLU A 78 -6.78 -8.87 13.31
N LEU A 79 -5.65 -9.43 12.88
CA LEU A 79 -5.57 -10.81 12.42
C LEU A 79 -5.81 -11.85 13.52
N ALA A 80 -5.73 -11.44 14.78
CA ALA A 80 -6.09 -12.29 15.93
C ALA A 80 -7.62 -12.44 16.07
N VAL A 81 -8.42 -11.58 15.42
CA VAL A 81 -9.88 -11.64 15.46
C VAL A 81 -10.37 -12.57 14.35
N PRO A 82 -11.06 -13.69 14.68
CA PRO A 82 -11.54 -14.60 13.65
C PRO A 82 -12.67 -13.97 12.83
N VAL A 83 -12.52 -14.02 11.51
CA VAL A 83 -13.57 -13.66 10.54
C VAL A 83 -13.96 -14.91 9.75
N ALA A 84 -15.27 -15.13 9.62
CA ALA A 84 -15.77 -16.26 8.86
C ALA A 84 -15.34 -16.17 7.39
N ARG A 85 -14.83 -17.30 6.87
CA ARG A 85 -14.62 -17.46 5.42
C ARG A 85 -15.97 -17.50 4.70
N PRO A 86 -16.01 -17.25 3.39
CA PRO A 86 -17.20 -17.47 2.58
C PRO A 86 -17.74 -18.90 2.80
N GLN A 87 -19.04 -19.07 2.61
CA GLN A 87 -19.64 -20.40 2.61
C GLN A 87 -18.98 -21.29 1.52
N GLU A 88 -19.04 -22.60 1.72
CA GLU A 88 -18.53 -23.54 0.72
C GLU A 88 -19.14 -23.28 -0.66
N GLY A 89 -18.31 -23.27 -1.68
CA GLY A 89 -18.71 -22.92 -3.05
C GLY A 89 -18.84 -21.43 -3.33
N ARG A 90 -18.66 -20.57 -2.33
CA ARG A 90 -18.64 -19.09 -2.52
C ARG A 90 -17.21 -18.55 -2.49
N ARG A 91 -16.97 -17.43 -3.19
CA ARG A 91 -15.71 -16.70 -3.23
C ARG A 91 -15.93 -15.27 -2.78
N ARG A 92 -15.03 -14.73 -1.96
CA ARG A 92 -15.11 -13.34 -1.54
C ARG A 92 -14.12 -12.47 -2.27
N LEU A 93 -14.66 -11.50 -3.02
CA LEU A 93 -13.92 -10.43 -3.66
C LEU A 93 -14.02 -9.17 -2.80
N VAL A 94 -12.87 -8.63 -2.39
CA VAL A 94 -12.83 -7.36 -1.66
C VAL A 94 -12.42 -6.23 -2.59
N LEU A 95 -13.07 -5.08 -2.45
CA LEU A 95 -12.81 -3.85 -3.20
C LEU A 95 -12.30 -2.77 -2.25
N MET A 96 -11.15 -2.18 -2.56
CA MET A 96 -10.57 -1.04 -1.84
C MET A 96 -10.22 0.09 -2.82
N PRO A 97 -11.20 0.93 -3.21
CA PRO A 97 -11.03 1.94 -4.26
C PRO A 97 -10.22 3.17 -3.84
N GLY A 98 -9.72 3.19 -2.62
CA GLY A 98 -8.95 4.30 -2.05
C GLY A 98 -9.64 5.00 -0.90
N SER A 99 -8.95 5.99 -0.32
CA SER A 99 -9.40 6.71 0.89
C SER A 99 -9.72 8.20 0.63
N ARG A 100 -9.57 8.68 -0.59
CA ARG A 100 -9.82 10.08 -0.95
C ARG A 100 -10.96 10.20 -1.94
N PRO A 101 -11.84 11.22 -1.84
CA PRO A 101 -12.94 11.41 -2.79
C PRO A 101 -12.52 11.41 -4.25
N GLY A 102 -11.34 11.97 -4.56
CA GLY A 102 -10.80 11.98 -5.93
C GLY A 102 -10.35 10.61 -6.45
N GLU A 103 -9.94 9.69 -5.58
CA GLU A 103 -9.64 8.30 -5.92
C GLU A 103 -10.94 7.54 -6.16
N ILE A 104 -11.91 7.67 -5.26
CA ILE A 104 -13.24 7.05 -5.35
C ILE A 104 -13.92 7.42 -6.67
N ARG A 105 -13.95 8.72 -7.05
CA ARG A 105 -14.56 9.16 -8.31
C ARG A 105 -13.92 8.54 -9.56
N LYS A 106 -12.65 8.14 -9.48
CA LYS A 106 -11.92 7.54 -10.62
C LYS A 106 -11.97 6.03 -10.65
N LEU A 107 -11.93 5.39 -9.47
CA LEU A 107 -11.74 3.95 -9.37
C LEU A 107 -13.04 3.20 -9.06
N LEU A 108 -13.95 3.76 -8.28
CA LEU A 108 -15.20 3.07 -7.94
C LEU A 108 -16.08 2.77 -9.17
N PRO A 109 -16.22 3.66 -10.20
CA PRO A 109 -16.92 3.31 -11.44
C PRO A 109 -16.26 2.11 -12.15
N LEU A 110 -14.93 2.09 -12.23
CA LEU A 110 -14.17 0.98 -12.80
C LEU A 110 -14.49 -0.35 -12.09
N LEU A 111 -14.48 -0.33 -10.75
CA LEU A 111 -14.72 -1.53 -9.95
C LEU A 111 -16.19 -1.98 -10.02
N ARG A 112 -17.14 -1.04 -10.06
CA ARG A 112 -18.56 -1.32 -10.29
C ARG A 112 -18.75 -2.08 -11.60
N ASP A 113 -18.18 -1.57 -12.68
CA ASP A 113 -18.34 -2.16 -14.00
C ASP A 113 -17.62 -3.52 -14.10
N ALA A 114 -16.44 -3.67 -13.47
CA ALA A 114 -15.74 -4.96 -13.37
C ALA A 114 -16.56 -6.00 -12.58
N THR A 115 -17.18 -5.62 -11.47
CA THR A 115 -18.05 -6.55 -10.71
C THR A 115 -19.33 -6.92 -11.48
N ALA A 116 -19.87 -6.02 -12.29
CA ALA A 116 -21.00 -6.34 -13.17
C ALA A 116 -20.61 -7.42 -14.21
N ILE A 117 -19.42 -7.30 -14.83
CA ILE A 117 -18.88 -8.31 -15.73
C ILE A 117 -18.70 -9.65 -15.02
N LEU A 118 -18.06 -9.65 -13.84
CA LEU A 118 -17.88 -10.86 -13.03
C LEU A 118 -19.23 -11.53 -12.71
N SER A 119 -20.20 -10.75 -12.23
CA SER A 119 -21.54 -11.26 -11.87
C SER A 119 -22.32 -11.82 -13.06
N SER A 120 -22.02 -11.36 -14.30
CA SER A 120 -22.63 -11.93 -15.51
C SER A 120 -22.04 -13.28 -15.90
N ARG A 121 -20.82 -13.58 -15.46
CA ARG A 121 -20.08 -14.81 -15.78
C ARG A 121 -20.13 -15.83 -14.66
N ARG A 122 -20.28 -15.37 -13.40
CA ARG A 122 -20.16 -16.19 -12.19
C ARG A 122 -21.23 -15.79 -11.16
N SER A 123 -21.87 -16.78 -10.57
CA SER A 123 -22.87 -16.58 -9.48
C SER A 123 -22.29 -16.82 -8.09
N ASP A 124 -21.03 -17.28 -7.99
CA ASP A 124 -20.36 -17.71 -6.77
C ASP A 124 -19.57 -16.61 -6.04
N ILE A 125 -19.67 -15.34 -6.49
CA ILE A 125 -18.86 -14.24 -5.92
C ILE A 125 -19.69 -13.40 -4.95
N ASP A 126 -19.17 -13.24 -3.73
CA ASP A 126 -19.61 -12.26 -2.73
C ASP A 126 -18.70 -11.04 -2.80
N VAL A 127 -19.25 -9.87 -3.09
CA VAL A 127 -18.50 -8.63 -3.19
C VAL A 127 -18.58 -7.85 -1.88
N VAL A 128 -17.43 -7.49 -1.34
CA VAL A 128 -17.30 -6.64 -0.16
C VAL A 128 -16.55 -5.36 -0.52
N LEU A 129 -17.16 -4.21 -0.27
CA LEU A 129 -16.52 -2.91 -0.39
C LEU A 129 -16.00 -2.46 0.99
N VAL A 130 -14.69 -2.32 1.13
CA VAL A 130 -14.09 -1.67 2.28
C VAL A 130 -14.06 -0.16 2.02
N LYS A 131 -14.90 0.57 2.76
CA LYS A 131 -15.04 2.02 2.68
C LYS A 131 -14.19 2.68 3.76
N ALA A 132 -13.25 3.53 3.37
CA ALA A 132 -12.52 4.35 4.34
C ALA A 132 -13.50 5.32 5.06
N GLU A 133 -13.29 5.55 6.35
CA GLU A 133 -14.14 6.42 7.17
C GLU A 133 -14.21 7.86 6.64
N SER A 134 -13.11 8.34 6.03
CA SER A 134 -13.01 9.66 5.41
C SER A 134 -13.85 9.84 4.13
N VAL A 135 -14.41 8.76 3.59
CA VAL A 135 -15.22 8.76 2.36
C VAL A 135 -16.70 8.88 2.70
N PRO A 136 -17.40 9.94 2.22
CA PRO A 136 -18.85 10.09 2.43
C PRO A 136 -19.64 8.91 1.84
N GLU A 137 -20.66 8.46 2.54
CA GLU A 137 -21.53 7.35 2.09
C GLU A 137 -22.32 7.74 0.84
N GLU A 138 -22.76 9.00 0.79
CA GLU A 138 -23.51 9.55 -0.34
C GLU A 138 -22.70 9.48 -1.63
N LEU A 139 -21.39 9.74 -1.55
CA LEU A 139 -20.49 9.63 -2.71
C LEU A 139 -20.39 8.19 -3.22
N VAL A 140 -20.33 7.22 -2.29
CA VAL A 140 -20.30 5.80 -2.65
C VAL A 140 -21.62 5.38 -3.26
N ALA A 141 -22.75 5.78 -2.67
CA ALA A 141 -24.08 5.47 -3.17
C ALA A 141 -24.34 6.06 -4.56
N GLU A 142 -23.97 7.33 -4.77
CA GLU A 142 -24.08 8.02 -6.06
C GLU A 142 -23.36 7.24 -7.18
N ILE A 143 -22.14 6.77 -6.91
CA ILE A 143 -21.28 6.14 -7.93
C ILE A 143 -21.62 4.66 -8.12
N ALA A 144 -21.85 3.93 -7.04
CA ALA A 144 -22.15 2.49 -7.09
C ALA A 144 -23.55 2.20 -7.66
N GLY A 145 -24.52 3.09 -7.41
CA GLY A 145 -25.89 2.92 -7.89
C GLY A 145 -26.47 1.57 -7.46
N ASP A 146 -27.13 0.87 -8.39
CA ASP A 146 -27.78 -0.43 -8.12
C ASP A 146 -26.80 -1.54 -7.68
N ALA A 147 -25.50 -1.40 -7.96
CA ALA A 147 -24.52 -2.36 -7.50
C ALA A 147 -24.44 -2.41 -5.97
N LEU A 148 -24.76 -1.31 -5.29
CA LEU A 148 -24.71 -1.21 -3.84
C LEU A 148 -25.61 -2.23 -3.14
N SER A 149 -26.77 -2.56 -3.72
CA SER A 149 -27.70 -3.55 -3.16
C SER A 149 -27.14 -4.99 -3.17
N ARG A 150 -26.09 -5.23 -3.95
CA ARG A 150 -25.41 -6.53 -4.10
C ARG A 150 -24.07 -6.61 -3.39
N TRP A 151 -23.61 -5.50 -2.81
CA TRP A 151 -22.34 -5.43 -2.09
C TRP A 151 -22.56 -5.37 -0.59
N THR A 152 -21.70 -6.03 0.16
CA THR A 152 -21.55 -5.79 1.60
C THR A 152 -20.58 -4.62 1.79
N ILE A 153 -20.97 -3.62 2.58
CA ILE A 153 -20.08 -2.49 2.91
C ILE A 153 -19.53 -2.69 4.31
N VAL A 154 -18.21 -2.55 4.43
CA VAL A 154 -17.49 -2.61 5.69
C VAL A 154 -16.68 -1.32 5.88
N SER A 155 -16.70 -0.77 7.09
CA SER A 155 -15.87 0.36 7.51
C SER A 155 -15.12 -0.01 8.80
N GLY A 156 -13.95 0.61 9.03
CA GLY A 156 -13.12 0.31 10.20
C GLY A 156 -12.15 -0.86 9.98
N PRO A 157 -11.79 -1.61 11.04
CA PRO A 157 -10.83 -2.71 10.97
C PRO A 157 -11.23 -3.77 9.93
N HIS A 158 -10.28 -4.18 9.07
CA HIS A 158 -10.62 -5.05 7.93
C HIS A 158 -9.51 -6.05 7.55
N LEU A 159 -8.34 -6.04 8.19
CA LEU A 159 -7.25 -6.95 7.85
C LEU A 159 -7.63 -8.43 8.02
N ALA A 160 -8.38 -8.76 9.07
CA ALA A 160 -8.90 -10.12 9.25
C ALA A 160 -9.89 -10.53 8.14
N LEU A 161 -10.71 -9.59 7.66
CA LEU A 161 -11.59 -9.80 6.52
C LEU A 161 -10.77 -10.06 5.24
N LEU A 162 -9.72 -9.28 4.99
CA LEU A 162 -8.82 -9.50 3.84
C LEU A 162 -8.20 -10.90 3.90
N ALA A 163 -7.66 -11.30 5.05
CA ALA A 163 -7.03 -12.61 5.23
C ALA A 163 -8.02 -13.78 5.06
N ALA A 164 -9.31 -13.56 5.35
CA ALA A 164 -10.38 -14.53 5.17
C ALA A 164 -11.02 -14.49 3.78
N SER A 165 -10.48 -13.70 2.84
CA SER A 165 -11.02 -13.50 1.49
C SER A 165 -10.15 -14.14 0.42
N ASP A 166 -10.68 -14.24 -0.81
CA ASP A 166 -10.02 -14.94 -1.91
C ASP A 166 -9.17 -14.00 -2.78
N VAL A 167 -9.72 -12.85 -3.15
CA VAL A 167 -9.05 -11.86 -4.01
C VAL A 167 -9.38 -10.43 -3.56
N LEU A 168 -8.41 -9.54 -3.68
CA LEU A 168 -8.56 -8.10 -3.41
C LEU A 168 -8.34 -7.30 -4.70
N VAL A 169 -9.21 -6.33 -4.99
CA VAL A 169 -8.92 -5.26 -5.96
C VAL A 169 -8.69 -3.96 -5.21
N VAL A 170 -7.51 -3.38 -5.36
CA VAL A 170 -7.04 -2.31 -4.47
C VAL A 170 -6.43 -1.14 -5.24
N ALA A 171 -6.71 0.07 -4.79
CA ALA A 171 -6.01 1.27 -5.24
C ALA A 171 -4.53 1.21 -4.82
N SER A 172 -3.62 1.63 -5.71
CA SER A 172 -2.19 1.72 -5.38
C SER A 172 -1.96 2.73 -4.25
N GLY A 173 -1.27 2.29 -3.20
CA GLY A 173 -0.97 3.08 -2.00
C GLY A 173 -0.70 2.20 -0.79
N THR A 174 -0.91 2.73 0.41
CA THR A 174 -0.74 2.02 1.68
C THR A 174 -1.62 0.77 1.77
N ALA A 175 -2.80 0.79 1.16
CA ALA A 175 -3.72 -0.35 1.11
C ALA A 175 -3.09 -1.61 0.47
N THR A 176 -2.08 -1.47 -0.40
CA THR A 176 -1.34 -2.63 -0.93
C THR A 176 -0.43 -3.28 0.13
N VAL A 177 0.01 -2.52 1.15
CA VAL A 177 0.73 -3.05 2.31
C VAL A 177 -0.23 -3.81 3.23
N GLU A 178 -1.48 -3.35 3.37
CA GLU A 178 -2.53 -4.06 4.10
C GLU A 178 -2.84 -5.40 3.44
N GLY A 179 -2.98 -5.43 2.11
CA GLY A 179 -3.14 -6.65 1.34
C GLY A 179 -1.94 -7.60 1.45
N LEU A 180 -0.71 -7.06 1.51
CA LEU A 180 0.50 -7.85 1.75
C LEU A 180 0.49 -8.46 3.16
N LEU A 181 0.13 -7.69 4.19
CA LEU A 181 0.04 -8.18 5.57
C LEU A 181 -1.04 -9.26 5.76
N ALA A 182 -2.13 -9.15 5.01
CA ALA A 182 -3.18 -10.16 4.96
C ALA A 182 -2.84 -11.35 4.03
N GLU A 183 -1.72 -11.30 3.30
CA GLU A 183 -1.28 -12.30 2.32
C GLU A 183 -2.35 -12.64 1.28
N ILE A 184 -3.20 -11.67 0.92
CA ILE A 184 -4.29 -11.87 -0.03
C ILE A 184 -3.82 -11.61 -1.47
N PRO A 185 -4.08 -12.54 -2.44
CA PRO A 185 -3.88 -12.24 -3.85
C PRO A 185 -4.64 -10.99 -4.25
N MET A 186 -3.98 -10.08 -4.97
CA MET A 186 -4.61 -8.80 -5.29
C MET A 186 -4.38 -8.36 -6.74
N VAL A 187 -5.30 -7.55 -7.24
CA VAL A 187 -5.17 -6.77 -8.47
C VAL A 187 -5.03 -5.31 -8.09
N VAL A 188 -3.90 -4.71 -8.39
CA VAL A 188 -3.65 -3.30 -8.08
C VAL A 188 -4.13 -2.44 -9.23
N VAL A 189 -4.97 -1.45 -8.93
CA VAL A 189 -5.48 -0.47 -9.90
C VAL A 189 -4.96 0.92 -9.59
N TYR A 190 -4.55 1.65 -10.64
CA TYR A 190 -4.03 3.00 -10.46
C TYR A 190 -4.44 3.93 -11.60
N ARG A 191 -5.18 4.99 -11.27
CA ARG A 191 -5.57 6.06 -12.20
C ARG A 191 -5.30 7.43 -11.60
N VAL A 192 -4.45 8.20 -12.25
CA VAL A 192 -4.18 9.61 -11.90
C VAL A 192 -4.49 10.51 -13.10
N ALA A 193 -4.41 11.83 -12.91
CA ALA A 193 -4.50 12.75 -14.03
C ALA A 193 -3.38 12.47 -15.06
N THR A 194 -3.72 12.48 -16.34
CA THR A 194 -2.82 12.11 -17.44
C THR A 194 -1.48 12.88 -17.40
N LEU A 195 -1.53 14.17 -17.10
CA LEU A 195 -0.32 15.00 -16.97
C LEU A 195 0.57 14.54 -15.81
N SER A 196 -0.03 14.21 -14.66
CA SER A 196 0.71 13.69 -13.49
C SER A 196 1.34 12.33 -13.79
N TYR A 197 0.67 11.48 -14.57
CA TYR A 197 1.20 10.19 -15.00
C TYR A 197 2.41 10.34 -15.93
N LEU A 198 2.31 11.21 -16.94
CA LEU A 198 3.41 11.46 -17.88
C LEU A 198 4.66 11.99 -17.17
N LEU A 199 4.48 12.95 -16.25
CA LEU A 199 5.56 13.45 -15.41
C LEU A 199 6.13 12.35 -14.48
N GLY A 200 5.26 11.54 -13.88
CA GLY A 200 5.66 10.40 -13.05
C GLY A 200 6.50 9.39 -13.82
N LYS A 201 6.08 9.01 -15.02
CA LYS A 201 6.79 8.05 -15.89
C LYS A 201 8.21 8.49 -16.27
N LEU A 202 8.44 9.80 -16.40
CA LEU A 202 9.77 10.37 -16.67
C LEU A 202 10.68 10.40 -15.44
N LEU A 203 10.10 10.46 -14.24
CA LEU A 203 10.84 10.71 -12.98
C LEU A 203 11.01 9.45 -12.12
N VAL A 204 10.09 8.50 -12.21
CA VAL A 204 10.08 7.25 -11.41
C VAL A 204 10.93 6.20 -12.11
N LYS A 205 11.89 5.64 -11.37
CA LYS A 205 12.91 4.70 -11.88
C LYS A 205 12.69 3.27 -11.39
N VAL A 206 11.54 2.97 -10.81
CA VAL A 206 11.24 1.63 -10.30
C VAL A 206 10.30 0.90 -11.26
N PRO A 207 10.47 -0.42 -11.45
CA PRO A 207 9.66 -1.21 -12.37
C PRO A 207 8.20 -1.36 -11.89
N ASN A 208 7.99 -1.35 -10.59
CA ASN A 208 6.70 -1.56 -9.94
C ASN A 208 6.26 -0.30 -9.18
N VAL A 209 4.96 -0.03 -9.16
CA VAL A 209 4.36 1.13 -8.48
C VAL A 209 3.75 0.72 -7.13
N ALA A 210 3.21 -0.49 -7.04
CA ALA A 210 2.61 -0.99 -5.81
C ALA A 210 3.67 -1.42 -4.81
N MET A 211 3.51 -0.98 -3.56
CA MET A 211 4.42 -1.38 -2.47
C MET A 211 4.43 -2.90 -2.28
N ALA A 212 3.30 -3.59 -2.47
CA ALA A 212 3.26 -5.05 -2.42
C ALA A 212 4.27 -5.70 -3.38
N ASN A 213 4.36 -5.25 -4.62
CA ASN A 213 5.34 -5.77 -5.59
C ASN A 213 6.78 -5.38 -5.24
N ILE A 214 6.99 -4.15 -4.76
CA ILE A 214 8.34 -3.67 -4.37
C ILE A 214 8.88 -4.47 -3.18
N LEU A 215 8.02 -4.79 -2.21
CA LEU A 215 8.41 -5.51 -0.99
C LEU A 215 8.57 -7.02 -1.23
N SER A 216 7.81 -7.59 -2.16
CA SER A 216 7.82 -9.03 -2.48
C SER A 216 8.63 -9.37 -3.74
N ASP A 217 9.40 -8.41 -4.28
CA ASP A 217 10.28 -8.62 -5.44
C ASP A 217 11.40 -9.62 -5.08
N PRO A 218 11.51 -10.75 -5.79
CA PRO A 218 12.61 -11.70 -5.57
C PRO A 218 13.96 -11.21 -6.09
N GLY A 219 14.04 -10.00 -6.64
CA GLY A 219 15.24 -9.38 -7.18
C GLY A 219 15.35 -9.43 -8.72
N ASP A 220 14.38 -9.99 -9.41
CA ASP A 220 14.32 -10.07 -10.88
C ASP A 220 13.35 -9.03 -11.49
N GLY A 221 12.72 -8.20 -10.65
CA GLY A 221 11.73 -7.18 -11.06
C GLY A 221 10.38 -7.76 -11.48
N SER A 222 10.14 -9.06 -11.28
CA SER A 222 8.87 -9.69 -11.61
C SER A 222 7.75 -9.24 -10.67
N GLN A 223 6.53 -9.16 -11.19
CA GLN A 223 5.36 -8.81 -10.39
C GLN A 223 4.83 -10.02 -9.63
N THR A 224 4.61 -9.85 -8.34
CA THR A 224 3.89 -10.81 -7.51
C THR A 224 2.40 -10.75 -7.78
N VAL A 225 1.90 -9.53 -8.01
CA VAL A 225 0.48 -9.24 -8.26
C VAL A 225 0.37 -8.29 -9.46
N PRO A 226 -0.67 -8.41 -10.32
CA PRO A 226 -0.82 -7.55 -11.49
C PRO A 226 -1.07 -6.09 -11.09
N GLU A 227 -0.42 -5.16 -11.82
CA GLU A 227 -0.65 -3.72 -11.72
C GLU A 227 -1.31 -3.22 -13.01
N LEU A 228 -2.57 -2.81 -12.89
CA LEU A 228 -3.32 -2.20 -13.98
C LEU A 228 -3.27 -0.68 -13.86
N ILE A 229 -2.43 -0.06 -14.69
CA ILE A 229 -2.11 1.37 -14.59
C ILE A 229 -2.75 2.14 -15.74
N GLN A 230 -3.46 3.23 -15.44
CA GLN A 230 -4.07 4.15 -16.40
C GLN A 230 -4.97 3.43 -17.43
N GLY A 231 -4.62 3.44 -18.72
CA GLY A 231 -5.40 2.81 -19.79
C GLY A 231 -5.48 1.28 -19.69
N ALA A 232 -4.56 0.63 -19.00
CA ALA A 232 -4.64 -0.81 -18.73
C ALA A 232 -5.67 -1.16 -17.63
N ALA A 233 -6.05 -0.20 -16.81
CA ALA A 233 -7.08 -0.38 -15.79
C ALA A 233 -8.47 -0.27 -16.44
N THR A 234 -8.93 -1.30 -17.14
CA THR A 234 -10.29 -1.40 -17.70
C THR A 234 -11.12 -2.40 -16.89
N PRO A 235 -12.47 -2.30 -16.90
CA PRO A 235 -13.34 -3.24 -16.21
C PRO A 235 -13.09 -4.70 -16.62
N GLU A 236 -12.88 -4.94 -17.91
CA GLU A 236 -12.62 -6.25 -18.49
C GLU A 236 -11.30 -6.84 -17.97
N ARG A 237 -10.24 -6.03 -17.96
CA ARG A 237 -8.92 -6.46 -17.45
C ARG A 237 -8.94 -6.74 -15.96
N VAL A 238 -9.66 -5.93 -15.18
CA VAL A 238 -9.84 -6.18 -13.72
C VAL A 238 -10.58 -7.51 -13.53
N ALA A 239 -11.68 -7.74 -14.24
CA ALA A 239 -12.45 -8.98 -14.15
C ALA A 239 -11.58 -10.19 -14.54
N GLU A 240 -10.84 -10.13 -15.65
CA GLU A 240 -9.93 -11.20 -16.10
C GLU A 240 -8.86 -11.54 -15.04
N GLU A 241 -8.20 -10.54 -14.45
CA GLU A 241 -7.16 -10.81 -13.45
C GLU A 241 -7.74 -11.37 -12.14
N VAL A 242 -8.96 -10.96 -11.76
CA VAL A 242 -9.70 -11.55 -10.65
C VAL A 242 -10.02 -13.01 -10.93
N GLU A 243 -10.59 -13.32 -12.12
CA GLU A 243 -10.90 -14.70 -12.54
C GLU A 243 -9.65 -15.59 -12.54
N ARG A 244 -8.52 -15.09 -13.03
CA ARG A 244 -7.24 -15.82 -13.01
C ARG A 244 -6.78 -16.23 -11.61
N PHE A 245 -7.05 -15.43 -10.59
CA PHE A 245 -6.75 -15.82 -9.21
C PHE A 245 -7.79 -16.80 -8.64
N LEU A 246 -9.05 -16.66 -9.02
CA LEU A 246 -10.12 -17.55 -8.55
C LEU A 246 -10.07 -18.94 -9.20
N ASP A 247 -9.65 -19.02 -10.45
CA ASP A 247 -9.67 -20.24 -11.28
C ASP A 247 -8.31 -20.98 -11.29
N ASP A 248 -7.21 -20.31 -10.87
CA ASP A 248 -5.88 -20.91 -10.75
C ASP A 248 -5.39 -20.88 -9.29
N PRO A 249 -5.67 -21.93 -8.52
CA PRO A 249 -5.20 -22.05 -7.13
C PRO A 249 -3.67 -22.02 -6.98
N ALA A 250 -2.92 -22.50 -7.99
CA ALA A 250 -1.46 -22.48 -7.95
C ALA A 250 -0.93 -21.04 -8.04
N ARG A 251 -1.50 -20.23 -8.94
CA ARG A 251 -1.20 -18.79 -9.05
C ARG A 251 -1.54 -18.05 -7.77
N ALA A 252 -2.70 -18.31 -7.19
CA ALA A 252 -3.11 -17.69 -5.93
C ALA A 252 -2.18 -18.08 -4.77
N ALA A 253 -1.79 -19.35 -4.67
CA ALA A 253 -0.86 -19.84 -3.64
C ALA A 253 0.54 -19.23 -3.80
N GLU A 254 1.06 -19.11 -5.04
CA GLU A 254 2.35 -18.47 -5.29
C GLU A 254 2.33 -16.98 -4.93
N ALA A 255 1.26 -16.27 -5.27
CA ALA A 255 1.11 -14.87 -4.85
C ALA A 255 1.11 -14.73 -3.33
N ARG A 256 0.35 -15.58 -2.60
CA ARG A 256 0.35 -15.60 -1.13
C ARG A 256 1.75 -15.86 -0.56
N ARG A 257 2.46 -16.85 -1.09
CA ARG A 257 3.81 -17.19 -0.65
C ARG A 257 4.78 -16.02 -0.83
N ARG A 258 4.73 -15.33 -1.97
CA ARG A 258 5.62 -14.19 -2.24
C ARG A 258 5.25 -12.98 -1.39
N LEU A 259 3.97 -12.71 -1.15
CA LEU A 259 3.52 -11.65 -0.26
C LEU A 259 3.97 -11.92 1.18
N ALA A 260 3.90 -13.17 1.66
CA ALA A 260 4.40 -13.58 2.97
C ALA A 260 5.89 -13.28 3.13
N LEU A 261 6.72 -13.55 2.12
CA LEU A 261 8.15 -13.18 2.13
C LEU A 261 8.35 -11.66 2.20
N GLY A 262 7.50 -10.88 1.52
CA GLY A 262 7.55 -9.42 1.55
C GLY A 262 7.28 -8.81 2.95
N ARG A 263 6.62 -9.54 3.85
CA ARG A 263 6.37 -9.07 5.23
C ARG A 263 7.66 -8.82 6.02
N GLU A 264 8.73 -9.53 5.72
CA GLU A 264 10.02 -9.36 6.41
C GLU A 264 10.58 -7.93 6.25
N GLU A 265 10.24 -7.27 5.15
CA GLU A 265 10.65 -5.89 4.89
C GLU A 265 9.95 -4.87 5.80
N LEU A 266 8.82 -5.25 6.43
CA LEU A 266 8.04 -4.41 7.34
C LEU A 266 8.53 -4.49 8.79
N GLY A 267 9.22 -5.57 9.16
CA GLY A 267 9.73 -5.84 10.51
C GLY A 267 8.71 -6.51 11.44
N ALA A 268 9.12 -6.67 12.69
CA ALA A 268 8.30 -7.21 13.76
C ALA A 268 7.40 -6.13 14.40
N PRO A 269 6.34 -6.49 15.14
CA PRO A 269 5.58 -5.56 15.98
C PRO A 269 6.47 -4.73 16.92
N GLY A 270 5.99 -3.59 17.39
CA GLY A 270 6.72 -2.65 18.24
C GLY A 270 7.38 -1.49 17.46
N ALA A 271 6.94 -1.22 16.22
CA ALA A 271 7.46 -0.10 15.44
C ALA A 271 7.26 1.28 16.10
N PRO A 272 6.13 1.58 16.76
CA PRO A 272 5.97 2.84 17.50
C PRO A 272 7.01 3.01 18.62
N ASP A 273 7.27 1.97 19.41
CA ASP A 273 8.22 2.02 20.53
C ASP A 273 9.65 2.22 20.01
N ARG A 274 10.07 1.44 19.00
CA ARG A 274 11.38 1.61 18.34
C ARG A 274 11.53 3.01 17.75
N THR A 275 10.45 3.60 17.24
CA THR A 275 10.46 4.98 16.73
C THR A 275 10.69 5.98 17.86
N ALA A 276 9.99 5.83 18.99
CA ALA A 276 10.13 6.69 20.15
C ALA A 276 11.56 6.60 20.72
N ASP A 277 12.08 5.39 20.90
CA ASP A 277 13.44 5.16 21.40
C ASP A 277 14.48 5.79 20.47
N ALA A 278 14.36 5.58 19.16
CA ALA A 278 15.27 6.18 18.18
C ALA A 278 15.25 7.72 18.21
N ILE A 279 14.08 8.35 18.41
CA ILE A 279 13.98 9.81 18.56
C ILE A 279 14.64 10.27 19.86
N LEU A 280 14.39 9.59 20.97
CA LEU A 280 14.98 9.92 22.26
C LEU A 280 16.52 9.81 22.24
N ASP A 281 17.06 8.77 21.61
CA ASP A 281 18.50 8.58 21.48
C ASP A 281 19.14 9.68 20.61
N LEU A 282 18.47 10.07 19.53
CA LEU A 282 18.89 11.21 18.70
C LEU A 282 18.89 12.52 19.49
N LEU A 283 17.96 12.73 20.40
CA LEU A 283 17.93 13.92 21.25
C LEU A 283 19.06 13.90 22.29
N ARG A 284 19.30 12.76 22.96
CA ARG A 284 20.37 12.59 23.97
C ARG A 284 21.77 12.68 23.38
N GLY A 285 22.01 12.06 22.23
CA GLY A 285 23.31 12.06 21.55
C GLY A 285 23.77 13.43 21.03
N GLY A 286 22.96 14.46 21.14
CA GLY A 286 23.30 15.83 20.73
C GLY A 286 23.62 16.79 21.85
N ALA A 287 23.70 16.29 23.06
CA ALA A 287 24.18 17.07 24.22
C ALA A 287 25.71 17.03 24.39
N ARG A 288 26.45 16.60 23.35
CA ARG A 288 27.92 16.65 23.32
C ARG A 288 28.43 17.67 22.34
#